data_e8b79af919e24325040c24646b41d292
#
_entry.id   e8b79af919e24325040c24646b41d292
#
_cell.length_a   1.000
_cell.length_b   1.000
_cell.length_c   1.000
_cell.angle_alpha   90.00
_cell.angle_beta   90.00
_cell.angle_gamma   90.00
#
_symmetry.space_group_name_H-M   'P 1'
#
loop_
_entity.id
_entity.type
_entity.pdbx_description
1 polymer ?
#
loop_
_entity_poly.entity_id
_entity_poly.type
_entity_poly.pdbx_seq_one_letter_code
_entity_poly.pdbx_strand_id
1 'polypeptide(L)' 'MYDMTEEISCDYSELDSFVIFICMEGACKIKDNEGNELKVGAGESILLPATTQDVTITPEAGNVKLLETYV' A
#
# COMPACT_ATOMS: atom_id res chain seq x y z
N MET A 1 -0.57 1.48 11.25
CA MET A 1 -0.15 2.58 10.37
C MET A 1 1.32 2.46 10.04
N TYR A 2 1.68 2.71 8.80
CA TYR A 2 3.07 2.68 8.35
C TYR A 2 3.61 4.10 8.22
N ASP A 3 4.79 4.29 8.77
CA ASP A 3 5.54 5.54 8.65
C ASP A 3 6.88 5.14 8.07
N MET A 4 7.11 5.45 6.79
CA MET A 4 8.24 4.89 6.08
C MET A 4 9.00 5.92 5.25
N THR A 5 10.30 5.69 5.11
CA THR A 5 11.14 6.45 4.20
C THR A 5 11.79 5.54 3.17
N GLU A 6 11.60 4.24 3.30
CA GLU A 6 12.19 3.23 2.44
C GLU A 6 11.11 2.29 1.89
N GLU A 7 11.45 1.60 0.82
CA GLU A 7 10.57 0.60 0.23
C GLU A 7 10.29 -0.53 1.21
N ILE A 8 9.03 -0.93 1.31
CA ILE A 8 8.63 -2.06 2.13
C ILE A 8 7.79 -3.03 1.31
N SER A 9 7.84 -4.29 1.69
CA SER A 9 7.03 -5.33 1.08
C SER A 9 6.07 -5.90 2.10
N CYS A 10 4.84 -6.11 1.68
CA CYS A 10 3.82 -6.69 2.54
C CYS A 10 3.34 -7.99 1.92
N ASP A 11 3.19 -9.01 2.74
CA ASP A 11 2.72 -10.32 2.30
C ASP A 11 1.32 -10.56 2.83
N TYR A 12 0.37 -10.65 1.93
CA TYR A 12 -1.04 -10.89 2.27
C TYR A 12 -1.53 -12.23 1.76
N SER A 13 -0.62 -13.15 1.48
CA SER A 13 -0.98 -14.45 0.91
C SER A 13 -1.91 -15.27 1.82
N GLU A 14 -1.87 -15.03 3.11
CA GLU A 14 -2.73 -15.72 4.07
C GLU A 14 -3.99 -14.94 4.42
N LEU A 15 -4.14 -13.76 3.86
CA LEU A 15 -5.28 -12.91 4.15
C LEU A 15 -6.39 -13.17 3.14
N ASP A 16 -7.55 -13.57 3.63
CA ASP A 16 -8.70 -13.86 2.79
C ASP A 16 -9.67 -12.68 2.63
N SER A 17 -9.17 -11.48 2.87
CA SER A 17 -9.96 -10.26 2.82
C SER A 17 -9.26 -9.20 2.00
N PHE A 18 -10.03 -8.21 1.56
CA PHE A 18 -9.43 -7.07 0.89
C PHE A 18 -8.76 -6.14 1.90
N VAL A 19 -7.81 -5.36 1.41
CA VAL A 19 -7.06 -4.41 2.22
C VAL A 19 -7.26 -3.02 1.64
N ILE A 20 -7.48 -2.05 2.50
CA ILE A 20 -7.61 -0.65 2.10
C ILE A 20 -6.41 0.11 2.66
N PHE A 21 -5.70 0.80 1.77
CA PHE A 21 -4.62 1.69 2.16
C PHE A 21 -5.09 3.13 2.00
N ILE A 22 -4.87 3.93 3.03
CA ILE A 22 -5.17 5.36 3.00
C ILE A 22 -3.87 6.09 3.20
N CYS A 23 -3.50 6.92 2.23
CA CYS A 23 -2.28 7.72 2.35
C CYS A 23 -2.59 8.97 3.15
N MET A 24 -1.96 9.09 4.30
CA MET A 24 -2.17 10.23 5.19
C MET A 24 -1.22 11.36 4.86
N GLU A 25 -0.03 11.05 4.39
CA GLU A 25 1.00 12.04 4.17
C GLU A 25 2.01 11.53 3.15
N GLY A 26 2.49 12.42 2.27
CA GLY A 26 3.46 12.07 1.26
C GLY A 26 2.82 11.45 0.03
N ALA A 27 3.62 10.68 -0.72
CA ALA A 27 3.16 9.97 -1.90
C ALA A 27 3.94 8.67 -2.02
N CYS A 28 3.30 7.64 -2.54
CA CYS A 28 3.96 6.36 -2.73
C CYS A 28 3.39 5.62 -3.94
N LYS A 29 4.12 4.60 -4.37
CA LYS A 29 3.65 3.66 -5.38
C LYS A 29 3.41 2.32 -4.73
N ILE A 30 2.32 1.69 -5.12
CA ILE A 30 1.98 0.37 -4.62
C ILE A 30 1.94 -0.58 -5.82
N LYS A 31 2.79 -1.60 -5.76
CA LYS A 31 2.91 -2.58 -6.83
C LYS A 31 2.47 -3.94 -6.31
N ASP A 32 1.61 -4.60 -7.05
CA ASP A 32 1.13 -5.93 -6.65
C ASP A 32 1.94 -7.05 -7.28
N ASN A 33 1.60 -8.29 -6.97
CA ASN A 33 2.31 -9.46 -7.47
C ASN A 33 2.06 -9.74 -8.95
N GLU A 34 1.11 -9.05 -9.55
CA GLU A 34 0.81 -9.20 -10.98
C GLU A 34 1.50 -8.14 -11.84
N GLY A 35 2.23 -7.24 -11.22
CA GLY A 35 2.94 -6.20 -11.94
C GLY A 35 2.15 -4.91 -12.09
N ASN A 36 0.96 -4.85 -11.55
CA ASN A 36 0.16 -3.62 -11.56
C ASN A 36 0.73 -2.62 -10.57
N GLU A 37 0.76 -1.37 -10.95
CA GLU A 37 1.34 -0.32 -10.15
C GLU A 37 0.35 0.83 -10.02
N LEU A 38 0.16 1.30 -8.80
CA LEU A 38 -0.75 2.39 -8.50
C LEU A 38 -0.01 3.47 -7.71
N LYS A 39 -0.33 4.71 -8.03
CA LYS A 39 0.19 5.86 -7.30
C LYS A 39 -0.85 6.36 -6.32
N VAL A 40 -0.41 6.61 -5.09
CA VAL A 40 -1.29 7.10 -4.04
C VAL A 40 -0.64 8.32 -3.40
N GLY A 41 -1.36 9.43 -3.38
CA GLY A 41 -0.90 10.65 -2.74
C GLY A 41 -1.66 10.94 -1.46
N ALA A 42 -1.23 11.98 -0.75
CA ALA A 42 -1.87 12.38 0.50
C ALA A 42 -3.36 12.65 0.29
N GLY A 43 -4.17 12.07 1.14
CA GLY A 43 -5.63 12.20 1.06
C GLY A 43 -6.29 11.20 0.13
N GLU A 44 -5.53 10.32 -0.50
CA GLU A 44 -6.07 9.30 -1.39
C GLU A 44 -6.10 7.94 -0.72
N SER A 45 -6.98 7.08 -1.22
CA SER A 45 -7.08 5.72 -0.72
C SER A 45 -7.19 4.75 -1.88
N ILE A 46 -6.77 3.52 -1.66
CA ILE A 46 -6.89 2.46 -2.64
C ILE A 46 -7.41 1.19 -1.97
N LEU A 47 -8.07 0.38 -2.77
CA LEU A 47 -8.58 -0.90 -2.33
C LEU A 47 -7.81 -2.00 -3.05
N LEU A 48 -7.22 -2.91 -2.29
CA LEU A 48 -6.56 -4.09 -2.83
C LEU A 48 -7.48 -5.28 -2.68
N PRO A 49 -7.79 -5.99 -3.77
CA PRO A 49 -8.72 -7.12 -3.68
C PRO A 49 -8.12 -8.30 -2.89
N ALA A 50 -8.99 -9.17 -2.44
CA ALA A 50 -8.59 -10.33 -1.64
C ALA A 50 -7.64 -11.28 -2.39
N THR A 51 -7.59 -11.18 -3.71
CA THR A 51 -6.70 -12.00 -4.54
C THR A 51 -5.26 -11.48 -4.56
N THR A 52 -5.02 -10.29 -4.03
CA THR A 52 -3.68 -9.72 -3.97
C THR A 52 -2.86 -10.47 -2.92
N GLN A 53 -1.70 -10.96 -3.30
CA GLN A 53 -0.85 -11.73 -2.40
C GLN A 53 0.32 -10.92 -1.88
N ASP A 54 1.09 -10.31 -2.78
CA ASP A 54 2.27 -9.54 -2.40
C ASP A 54 2.10 -8.10 -2.85
N VAL A 55 2.51 -7.17 -2.02
CA VAL A 55 2.45 -5.76 -2.32
C VAL A 55 3.77 -5.12 -1.94
N THR A 56 4.33 -4.33 -2.84
CA THR A 56 5.52 -3.56 -2.58
C THR A 56 5.14 -2.09 -2.58
N ILE A 57 5.47 -1.39 -1.51
CA ILE A 57 5.16 0.02 -1.36
C ILE A 57 6.47 0.81 -1.41
N THR A 58 6.58 1.70 -2.38
CA THR A 58 7.77 2.51 -2.58
C THR A 58 7.43 3.97 -2.35
N PRO A 59 8.03 4.61 -1.32
CA PRO A 59 7.80 6.04 -1.10
C PRO A 59 8.44 6.86 -2.21
N GLU A 60 7.72 7.87 -2.70
CA GLU A 60 8.20 8.71 -3.78
C GLU A 60 8.85 10.01 -3.32
N ALA A 61 8.47 10.51 -2.18
CA ALA A 61 8.96 11.80 -1.71
C ALA A 61 9.03 11.84 -0.20
N GLY A 62 10.21 11.59 0.34
CA GLY A 62 10.44 11.69 1.78
C GLY A 62 9.61 10.71 2.59
N ASN A 63 9.07 11.21 3.68
CA ASN A 63 8.26 10.41 4.60
C ASN A 63 6.89 10.14 4.03
N VAL A 64 6.43 8.90 4.15
CA VAL A 64 5.08 8.52 3.75
C VAL A 64 4.39 7.87 4.95
N LYS A 65 3.17 8.32 5.21
CA LYS A 65 2.34 7.72 6.26
C LYS A 65 1.13 7.06 5.62
N LEU A 66 1.00 5.78 5.84
CA LEU A 66 -0.11 4.99 5.32
C LEU A 66 -0.88 4.36 6.45
N LEU A 67 -2.20 4.41 6.33
CA LEU A 67 -3.08 3.69 7.23
C LEU A 67 -3.56 2.44 6.50
N GLU A 68 -3.35 1.29 7.11
CA GLU A 68 -3.81 0.02 6.57
C GLU A 68 -5.04 -0.43 7.35
N THR A 69 -6.08 -0.81 6.63
CA THR A 69 -7.25 -1.38 7.26
C THR A 69 -7.72 -2.58 6.45
N TYR A 70 -8.22 -3.60 7.13
CA TYR A 70 -8.73 -4.81 6.48
C TYR A 70 -9.89 -5.37 7.29
N VAL A 71 -10.66 -6.20 6.66
CA VAL A 71 -11.88 -6.74 7.26
C VAL A 71 -11.71 -8.22 7.61
#